data_4c028535d8577f75c7d8b4e5494cd2b0
#
_entry.id   4c028535d8577f75c7d8b4e5494cd2b0
#
_cell.length_a   1.000
_cell.length_b   1.000
_cell.length_c   1.000
_cell.angle_alpha   90.00
_cell.angle_beta   90.00
_cell.angle_gamma   90.00
#
_symmetry.space_group_name_H-M   'P 1'
#
loop_
_entity.id
_entity.type
_entity.pdbx_description
1 polymer ?
#
loop_
_entity_poly.entity_id
_entity_poly.type
_entity_poly.pdbx_seq_one_letter_code
_entity_poly.pdbx_strand_id
1 'polypeptide(L)'
;MRRDVWKRVQRGLEQYARTNGVIPQQVNATMRVLRRIVSMCGSMVIGRRFLYRLGCALFERTPYVFVPVCPDYSYEDGKYTYKDLRNGLPLLYLKHKPFLLELEQFLPNVKIIILLADHEGDLPELRAALNVSLETFRTNVEGSKDAIVDDCPAHWRVTTFSEQFPGFSQHAFERANEIFREKKYQRRLAQDTSVRRELYEKIGYHHSIQCERTAHVAAQYLCLGEQVVNVHGIICNHMTTSLSWYMDAGVAFVQNPVKIY
;
A
#
# COMPACT_ATOMS: atom_id res chain seq x y z
N MET A 1 -7.35 17.48 -9.85
CA MET A 1 -8.21 17.55 -8.63
C MET A 1 -8.99 18.85 -8.65
N ARG A 2 -10.26 18.82 -8.19
CA ARG A 2 -11.16 20.00 -8.24
C ARG A 2 -10.70 21.11 -7.28
N ARG A 3 -10.86 22.37 -7.70
CA ARG A 3 -10.45 23.58 -6.93
C ARG A 3 -11.11 23.68 -5.54
N ASP A 4 -12.32 23.15 -5.39
CA ASP A 4 -13.05 23.11 -4.13
C ASP A 4 -12.45 22.17 -3.08
N VAL A 5 -11.86 21.05 -3.52
CA VAL A 5 -11.16 20.12 -2.62
C VAL A 5 -9.96 20.82 -1.97
N TRP A 6 -9.16 21.51 -2.74
CA TRP A 6 -7.99 22.26 -2.22
C TRP A 6 -8.39 23.35 -1.23
N LYS A 7 -9.46 24.08 -1.51
CA LYS A 7 -9.98 25.09 -0.56
C LYS A 7 -10.41 24.48 0.77
N ARG A 8 -11.04 23.29 0.73
CA ARG A 8 -11.47 22.59 1.96
C ARG A 8 -10.30 22.02 2.74
N VAL A 9 -9.29 21.46 2.05
CA VAL A 9 -8.05 20.99 2.70
C VAL A 9 -7.37 22.18 3.38
N GLN A 10 -7.16 23.27 2.67
CA GLN A 10 -6.52 24.46 3.20
C GLN A 10 -7.24 25.01 4.46
N ARG A 11 -8.56 25.16 4.42
CA ARG A 11 -9.35 25.60 5.60
C ARG A 11 -9.17 24.66 6.79
N GLY A 12 -9.18 23.32 6.54
CA GLY A 12 -8.95 22.35 7.62
C GLY A 12 -7.56 22.49 8.23
N LEU A 13 -6.53 22.67 7.40
CA LEU A 13 -5.16 22.87 7.87
C LEU A 13 -4.97 24.21 8.60
N GLU A 14 -5.62 25.27 8.13
CA GLU A 14 -5.61 26.56 8.82
C GLU A 14 -6.30 26.48 10.20
N GLN A 15 -7.37 25.72 10.31
CA GLN A 15 -8.04 25.47 11.59
C GLN A 15 -7.15 24.65 12.52
N TYR A 16 -6.55 23.54 12.03
CA TYR A 16 -5.62 22.73 12.79
C TYR A 16 -4.41 23.57 13.26
N ALA A 17 -3.83 24.36 12.36
CA ALA A 17 -2.70 25.22 12.66
C ALA A 17 -2.99 26.22 13.80
N ARG A 18 -4.17 26.85 13.77
CA ARG A 18 -4.62 27.76 14.85
C ARG A 18 -4.73 27.05 16.20
N THR A 19 -5.28 25.83 16.21
CA THR A 19 -5.44 25.06 17.45
C THR A 19 -4.13 24.57 18.02
N ASN A 20 -3.12 24.29 17.17
CA ASN A 20 -1.86 23.66 17.55
C ASN A 20 -0.66 24.62 17.48
N GLY A 21 -0.87 25.92 17.37
CA GLY A 21 0.19 26.93 17.40
C GLY A 21 1.12 26.90 16.16
N VAL A 22 0.65 26.36 15.04
CA VAL A 22 1.41 26.32 13.77
C VAL A 22 1.29 27.66 13.06
N ILE A 23 2.41 28.22 12.63
CA ILE A 23 2.42 29.53 11.97
C ILE A 23 1.81 29.47 10.55
N PRO A 24 1.12 30.54 10.06
CA PRO A 24 0.47 30.54 8.76
C PRO A 24 1.40 30.25 7.57
N GLN A 25 2.66 30.65 7.66
CA GLN A 25 3.67 30.37 6.63
C GLN A 25 3.88 28.86 6.41
N GLN A 26 3.83 28.08 7.50
CA GLN A 26 3.93 26.61 7.41
C GLN A 26 2.72 25.99 6.69
N VAL A 27 1.50 26.55 6.89
CA VAL A 27 0.31 26.09 6.16
C VAL A 27 0.52 26.24 4.65
N ASN A 28 1.01 27.42 4.20
CA ASN A 28 1.26 27.67 2.79
C ASN A 28 2.37 26.77 2.23
N ALA A 29 3.44 26.54 2.98
CA ALA A 29 4.50 25.60 2.61
C ALA A 29 3.95 24.17 2.45
N THR A 30 3.20 23.70 3.44
CA THR A 30 2.53 22.38 3.42
C THR A 30 1.60 22.26 2.21
N MET A 31 0.80 23.27 1.90
CA MET A 31 -0.06 23.24 0.71
C MET A 31 0.71 23.13 -0.60
N ARG A 32 1.89 23.73 -0.70
CA ARG A 32 2.78 23.56 -1.87
C ARG A 32 3.30 22.13 -1.99
N VAL A 33 3.77 21.56 -0.87
CA VAL A 33 4.23 20.15 -0.81
C VAL A 33 3.11 19.19 -1.19
N LEU A 34 1.92 19.35 -0.62
CA LEU A 34 0.75 18.51 -0.95
C LEU A 34 0.40 18.57 -2.44
N ARG A 35 0.42 19.77 -3.03
CA ARG A 35 0.17 19.94 -4.49
C ARG A 35 1.25 19.24 -5.33
N ARG A 36 2.49 19.30 -4.89
CA ARG A 36 3.59 18.61 -5.58
C ARG A 36 3.45 17.10 -5.51
N ILE A 37 3.19 16.54 -4.32
CA ILE A 37 2.90 15.11 -4.14
C ILE A 37 1.77 14.68 -5.08
N VAL A 38 0.67 15.43 -5.11
CA VAL A 38 -0.45 15.13 -6.00
C VAL A 38 -0.03 15.16 -7.48
N SER A 39 0.83 16.07 -7.88
CA SER A 39 1.31 16.13 -9.27
C SER A 39 2.23 14.97 -9.65
N MET A 40 2.98 14.43 -8.69
CA MET A 40 3.85 13.27 -8.89
C MET A 40 3.07 11.96 -9.01
N CYS A 41 1.93 11.88 -8.36
CA CYS A 41 1.17 10.65 -8.23
C CYS A 41 0.24 10.32 -9.42
N GLY A 42 0.29 11.06 -10.49
CA GLY A 42 -0.44 10.77 -11.75
C GLY A 42 -1.97 10.72 -11.59
N SER A 43 -2.61 9.64 -12.03
CA SER A 43 -4.07 9.46 -12.08
C SER A 43 -4.70 9.07 -10.73
N MET A 44 -4.22 9.61 -9.63
CA MET A 44 -4.71 9.23 -8.31
C MET A 44 -6.08 9.77 -7.95
N VAL A 45 -6.84 8.97 -7.24
CA VAL A 45 -7.98 9.44 -6.46
C VAL A 45 -7.51 9.76 -5.04
N ILE A 46 -7.02 10.97 -4.85
CA ILE A 46 -6.65 11.47 -3.53
C ILE A 46 -7.88 12.06 -2.85
N GLY A 47 -8.32 11.41 -1.79
CA GLY A 47 -9.42 11.91 -0.98
C GLY A 47 -9.03 13.15 -0.16
N ARG A 48 -10.01 14.03 0.09
CA ARG A 48 -9.84 15.21 0.96
C ARG A 48 -9.26 14.85 2.33
N ARG A 49 -9.75 13.78 2.94
CA ARG A 49 -9.30 13.30 4.27
C ARG A 49 -7.83 12.97 4.29
N PHE A 50 -7.33 12.39 3.21
CA PHE A 50 -5.93 12.09 3.07
C PHE A 50 -5.05 13.33 3.07
N LEU A 51 -5.31 14.25 2.16
CA LEU A 51 -4.53 15.48 2.06
C LEU A 51 -4.51 16.25 3.37
N TYR A 52 -5.65 16.27 4.08
CA TYR A 52 -5.75 16.87 5.39
C TYR A 52 -4.83 16.16 6.40
N ARG A 53 -4.89 14.83 6.50
CA ARG A 53 -4.06 14.05 7.43
C ARG A 53 -2.58 14.15 7.11
N LEU A 54 -2.21 14.03 5.83
CA LEU A 54 -0.83 14.24 5.40
C LEU A 54 -0.37 15.66 5.75
N GLY A 55 -1.21 16.66 5.53
CA GLY A 55 -0.89 18.02 5.90
C GLY A 55 -0.66 18.20 7.41
N CYS A 56 -1.48 17.56 8.26
CA CYS A 56 -1.25 17.54 9.70
C CYS A 56 0.07 16.84 10.06
N ALA A 57 0.35 15.69 9.46
CA ALA A 57 1.60 14.97 9.69
C ALA A 57 2.84 15.79 9.31
N LEU A 58 2.74 16.59 8.25
CA LEU A 58 3.81 17.51 7.85
C LEU A 58 4.06 18.62 8.89
N PHE A 59 3.04 19.02 9.65
CA PHE A 59 3.22 19.94 10.78
C PHE A 59 3.93 19.25 11.96
N GLU A 60 3.61 18.01 12.20
CA GLU A 60 4.21 17.18 13.27
C GLU A 60 5.64 16.72 12.95
N ARG A 61 6.14 16.99 11.76
CA ARG A 61 7.51 16.75 11.28
C ARG A 61 7.95 15.29 11.08
N THR A 62 7.02 14.32 11.10
CA THR A 62 7.37 12.90 10.91
C THR A 62 6.34 12.15 10.06
N PRO A 63 6.18 12.47 8.77
CA PRO A 63 5.33 11.66 7.91
C PRO A 63 6.00 10.31 7.66
N TYR A 64 5.20 9.24 7.76
CA TYR A 64 5.61 7.89 7.38
C TYR A 64 5.05 7.54 6.00
N VAL A 65 5.84 6.86 5.19
CA VAL A 65 5.40 6.26 3.93
C VAL A 65 5.61 4.76 4.02
N PHE A 66 4.52 4.01 4.04
CA PHE A 66 4.54 2.56 4.01
C PHE A 66 4.39 2.08 2.57
N VAL A 67 5.31 1.25 2.15
CA VAL A 67 5.37 0.71 0.78
C VAL A 67 5.21 -0.80 0.85
N PRO A 68 3.98 -1.33 0.72
CA PRO A 68 3.77 -2.76 0.64
C PRO A 68 4.41 -3.34 -0.62
N VAL A 69 5.22 -4.34 -0.44
CA VAL A 69 5.89 -5.07 -1.51
C VAL A 69 5.53 -6.54 -1.37
N CYS A 70 4.81 -7.07 -2.35
CA CYS A 70 4.59 -8.50 -2.42
C CYS A 70 5.85 -9.18 -2.99
N PRO A 71 6.17 -10.40 -2.54
CA PRO A 71 7.13 -11.23 -3.23
C PRO A 71 6.74 -11.36 -4.70
N ASP A 72 7.71 -11.21 -5.61
CA ASP A 72 7.39 -11.20 -7.03
C ASP A 72 7.03 -12.59 -7.53
N TYR A 73 5.88 -12.62 -8.16
CA TYR A 73 5.42 -13.77 -8.92
C TYR A 73 5.52 -13.42 -10.39
N SER A 74 6.32 -14.12 -11.16
CA SER A 74 6.22 -14.06 -12.60
C SER A 74 5.33 -15.18 -13.10
N TYR A 75 4.52 -14.87 -14.10
CA TYR A 75 3.71 -15.84 -14.80
C TYR A 75 4.32 -16.10 -16.18
N GLU A 76 4.91 -17.27 -16.36
CA GLU A 76 5.43 -17.72 -17.64
C GLU A 76 4.94 -19.13 -17.91
N ASP A 77 4.57 -19.42 -19.15
CA ASP A 77 4.13 -20.73 -19.63
C ASP A 77 3.00 -21.37 -18.81
N GLY A 78 2.05 -20.54 -18.35
CA GLY A 78 0.92 -21.03 -17.57
C GLY A 78 1.25 -21.37 -16.11
N LYS A 79 2.44 -21.04 -15.62
CA LYS A 79 2.87 -21.32 -14.25
C LYS A 79 3.31 -20.03 -13.54
N TYR A 80 2.95 -19.95 -12.27
CA TYR A 80 3.54 -18.98 -11.36
C TYR A 80 4.90 -19.48 -10.92
N THR A 81 5.91 -18.67 -11.09
CA THR A 81 7.23 -18.92 -10.53
C THR A 81 7.71 -17.73 -9.75
N TYR A 82 8.34 -17.96 -8.61
CA TYR A 82 9.22 -16.95 -8.06
C TYR A 82 10.35 -16.76 -9.05
N LYS A 83 10.44 -15.58 -9.63
CA LYS A 83 11.61 -15.22 -10.40
C LYS A 83 12.41 -14.20 -9.62
N ASP A 84 13.68 -14.49 -9.54
CA ASP A 84 14.69 -13.48 -9.27
C ASP A 84 14.74 -12.51 -10.45
N LEU A 85 13.93 -11.49 -10.37
CA LEU A 85 13.90 -10.41 -11.34
C LEU A 85 14.95 -9.37 -10.93
N ARG A 86 16.12 -9.42 -11.56
CA ARG A 86 17.19 -8.44 -11.34
C ARG A 86 17.83 -8.52 -9.96
N ASN A 87 18.50 -9.62 -9.64
CA ASN A 87 19.25 -9.82 -8.40
C ASN A 87 18.39 -9.88 -7.12
N GLY A 88 17.20 -10.46 -7.18
CA GLY A 88 16.32 -10.65 -6.03
C GLY A 88 15.49 -9.43 -5.65
N LEU A 89 15.58 -8.33 -6.38
CA LEU A 89 14.79 -7.12 -6.11
C LEU A 89 13.36 -7.25 -6.64
N PRO A 90 12.34 -7.14 -5.77
CA PRO A 90 10.95 -7.15 -6.18
C PRO A 90 10.63 -6.06 -7.19
N LEU A 91 9.89 -6.39 -8.24
CA LEU A 91 9.51 -5.45 -9.30
C LEU A 91 8.75 -4.24 -8.75
N LEU A 92 7.90 -4.46 -7.74
CA LEU A 92 7.19 -3.38 -7.05
C LEU A 92 8.11 -2.38 -6.40
N TYR A 93 9.11 -2.87 -5.69
CA TYR A 93 10.12 -2.02 -5.08
C TYR A 93 10.84 -1.18 -6.15
N LEU A 94 11.32 -1.81 -7.22
CA LEU A 94 12.00 -1.10 -8.32
C LEU A 94 11.13 -0.01 -8.94
N LYS A 95 9.82 -0.22 -9.02
CA LYS A 95 8.87 0.74 -9.55
C LYS A 95 8.60 1.91 -8.60
N HIS A 96 8.61 1.66 -7.30
CA HIS A 96 8.37 2.69 -6.29
C HIS A 96 9.62 3.50 -5.95
N LYS A 97 10.80 2.91 -6.01
CA LYS A 97 12.07 3.55 -5.62
C LYS A 97 12.28 4.94 -6.23
N PRO A 98 12.10 5.17 -7.55
CA PRO A 98 12.29 6.51 -8.13
C PRO A 98 11.33 7.55 -7.54
N PHE A 99 10.06 7.17 -7.35
CA PHE A 99 9.06 8.04 -6.72
C PHE A 99 9.42 8.38 -5.27
N LEU A 100 9.88 7.41 -4.51
CA LEU A 100 10.26 7.58 -3.11
C LEU A 100 11.47 8.49 -2.96
N LEU A 101 12.48 8.33 -3.81
CA LEU A 101 13.66 9.20 -3.86
C LEU A 101 13.28 10.66 -4.23
N GLU A 102 12.35 10.85 -5.17
CA GLU A 102 11.83 12.18 -5.48
C GLU A 102 11.02 12.74 -4.30
N LEU A 103 10.21 11.91 -3.62
CA LEU A 103 9.41 12.33 -2.48
C LEU A 103 10.27 12.88 -1.32
N GLU A 104 11.42 12.27 -1.04
CA GLU A 104 12.36 12.72 -0.01
C GLU A 104 12.90 14.12 -0.27
N GLN A 105 13.06 14.52 -1.53
CA GLN A 105 13.50 15.87 -1.89
C GLN A 105 12.50 16.95 -1.44
N PHE A 106 11.21 16.58 -1.37
CA PHE A 106 10.14 17.49 -0.93
C PHE A 106 9.77 17.32 0.54
N LEU A 107 10.09 16.17 1.12
CA LEU A 107 9.81 15.79 2.51
C LEU A 107 11.08 15.29 3.19
N PRO A 108 12.01 16.18 3.54
CA PRO A 108 13.33 15.79 4.03
C PRO A 108 13.31 14.98 5.35
N ASN A 109 12.18 14.98 6.05
CA ASN A 109 12.01 14.23 7.31
C ASN A 109 11.07 13.02 7.15
N VAL A 110 10.72 12.65 5.90
CA VAL A 110 9.86 11.49 5.68
C VAL A 110 10.58 10.20 6.09
N LYS A 111 9.85 9.33 6.78
CA LYS A 111 10.34 7.99 7.08
C LYS A 111 9.72 7.00 6.10
N ILE A 112 10.56 6.41 5.27
CA ILE A 112 10.15 5.39 4.29
C ILE A 112 10.34 4.02 4.91
N ILE A 113 9.26 3.23 4.91
CA ILE A 113 9.23 1.88 5.44
C ILE A 113 8.73 0.95 4.34
N ILE A 114 9.62 0.10 3.85
CA ILE A 114 9.29 -0.96 2.90
C ILE A 114 8.78 -2.15 3.70
N LEU A 115 7.58 -2.61 3.36
CA LEU A 115 6.92 -3.72 4.04
C LEU A 115 6.79 -4.92 3.10
N LEU A 116 7.54 -5.97 3.34
CA LEU A 116 7.37 -7.22 2.58
C LEU A 116 6.19 -8.02 3.12
N ALA A 117 5.38 -8.53 2.20
CA ALA A 117 4.14 -9.26 2.50
C ALA A 117 4.43 -10.73 2.87
N ASP A 118 5.08 -10.96 3.99
CA ASP A 118 5.40 -12.28 4.55
C ASP A 118 4.15 -13.09 4.94
N HIS A 119 3.10 -12.41 5.40
CA HIS A 119 1.81 -13.01 5.77
C HIS A 119 1.09 -13.70 4.60
N GLU A 120 1.41 -13.36 3.36
CA GLU A 120 0.85 -14.05 2.21
C GLU A 120 1.28 -15.53 2.14
N GLY A 121 2.42 -15.87 2.74
CA GLY A 121 2.89 -17.24 2.90
C GLY A 121 1.98 -18.11 3.78
N ASP A 122 1.15 -17.51 4.62
CA ASP A 122 0.20 -18.24 5.46
C ASP A 122 -1.06 -18.69 4.69
N LEU A 123 -1.22 -18.25 3.42
CA LEU A 123 -2.34 -18.63 2.54
C LEU A 123 -2.02 -19.93 1.77
N PRO A 124 -2.63 -21.09 2.13
CA PRO A 124 -2.34 -22.37 1.47
C PRO A 124 -2.61 -22.34 -0.04
N GLU A 125 -3.69 -21.67 -0.46
CA GLU A 125 -4.10 -21.57 -1.86
C GLU A 125 -3.05 -20.83 -2.70
N LEU A 126 -2.46 -19.78 -2.14
CA LEU A 126 -1.39 -19.05 -2.80
C LEU A 126 -0.15 -19.91 -2.96
N ARG A 127 0.28 -20.59 -1.89
CA ARG A 127 1.44 -21.48 -1.96
C ARG A 127 1.23 -22.61 -2.95
N ALA A 128 0.02 -23.20 -2.99
CA ALA A 128 -0.32 -24.23 -3.97
C ALA A 128 -0.24 -23.72 -5.40
N ALA A 129 -0.77 -22.50 -5.66
CA ALA A 129 -0.69 -21.88 -6.98
C ALA A 129 0.75 -21.59 -7.42
N LEU A 130 1.60 -21.24 -6.47
CA LEU A 130 3.02 -20.96 -6.70
C LEU A 130 3.90 -22.23 -6.72
N ASN A 131 3.31 -23.36 -6.33
CA ASN A 131 4.02 -24.63 -6.13
C ASN A 131 5.24 -24.49 -5.20
N VAL A 132 5.04 -23.79 -4.08
CA VAL A 132 6.10 -23.56 -3.07
C VAL A 132 5.69 -24.01 -1.69
N SER A 133 6.65 -24.48 -0.90
CA SER A 133 6.45 -24.71 0.53
C SER A 133 6.42 -23.40 1.31
N LEU A 134 5.91 -23.42 2.55
CA LEU A 134 5.98 -22.27 3.44
C LEU A 134 7.42 -21.84 3.73
N GLU A 135 8.31 -22.80 3.88
CA GLU A 135 9.74 -22.56 4.09
C GLU A 135 10.37 -21.84 2.89
N THR A 136 10.11 -22.34 1.68
CA THR A 136 10.59 -21.71 0.44
C THR A 136 10.04 -20.29 0.32
N PHE A 137 8.76 -20.08 0.65
CA PHE A 137 8.16 -18.76 0.62
C PHE A 137 8.89 -17.79 1.58
N ARG A 138 9.11 -18.21 2.81
CA ARG A 138 9.81 -17.40 3.83
C ARG A 138 11.25 -17.10 3.44
N THR A 139 11.97 -18.09 2.92
CA THR A 139 13.34 -17.89 2.41
C THR A 139 13.39 -16.84 1.29
N ASN A 140 12.41 -16.86 0.39
CA ASN A 140 12.32 -15.88 -0.69
C ASN A 140 11.98 -14.47 -0.17
N VAL A 141 11.14 -14.36 0.85
CA VAL A 141 10.85 -13.07 1.50
C VAL A 141 12.10 -12.50 2.14
N GLU A 142 12.85 -13.31 2.89
CA GLU A 142 14.11 -12.87 3.51
C GLU A 142 15.16 -12.48 2.45
N GLY A 143 15.34 -13.29 1.40
CA GLY A 143 16.25 -12.95 0.31
C GLY A 143 15.87 -11.65 -0.41
N SER A 144 14.58 -11.38 -0.60
CA SER A 144 14.10 -10.12 -1.16
C SER A 144 14.31 -8.94 -0.20
N LYS A 145 14.17 -9.17 1.11
CA LYS A 145 14.45 -8.19 2.17
C LYS A 145 15.91 -7.76 2.15
N ASP A 146 16.82 -8.74 2.13
CA ASP A 146 18.27 -8.50 2.07
C ASP A 146 18.65 -7.72 0.80
N ALA A 147 18.14 -8.16 -0.37
CA ALA A 147 18.40 -7.46 -1.63
C ALA A 147 17.91 -6.00 -1.62
N ILE A 148 16.75 -5.72 -0.99
CA ILE A 148 16.26 -4.34 -0.85
C ILE A 148 17.14 -3.54 0.12
N VAL A 149 17.57 -4.14 1.22
CA VAL A 149 18.46 -3.49 2.19
C VAL A 149 19.76 -3.07 1.52
N ASP A 150 20.32 -3.92 0.67
CA ASP A 150 21.57 -3.62 -0.06
C ASP A 150 21.41 -2.54 -1.13
N ASP A 151 20.19 -2.38 -1.68
CA ASP A 151 19.92 -1.45 -2.79
C ASP A 151 19.31 -0.11 -2.35
N CYS A 152 18.64 -0.06 -1.20
CA CYS A 152 17.95 1.15 -0.75
C CYS A 152 18.89 2.11 0.02
N PRO A 153 18.53 3.42 0.14
CA PRO A 153 19.22 4.33 1.04
C PRO A 153 19.25 3.79 2.48
N ALA A 154 20.39 3.87 3.15
CA ALA A 154 20.61 3.31 4.49
C ALA A 154 19.66 3.82 5.59
N HIS A 155 19.01 4.95 5.38
CA HIS A 155 18.04 5.52 6.31
C HIS A 155 16.60 5.04 6.07
N TRP A 156 16.35 4.28 5.00
CA TRP A 156 15.07 3.61 4.80
C TRP A 156 15.00 2.36 5.68
N ARG A 157 13.80 2.08 6.18
CA ARG A 157 13.57 0.85 6.94
C ARG A 157 12.97 -0.20 6.02
N VAL A 158 13.56 -1.38 6.02
CA VAL A 158 13.03 -2.57 5.35
C VAL A 158 12.63 -3.58 6.41
N THR A 159 11.40 -4.08 6.35
CA THR A 159 10.87 -5.00 7.35
C THR A 159 9.72 -5.80 6.75
N THR A 160 9.23 -6.81 7.44
CA THR A 160 8.02 -7.53 7.03
C THR A 160 6.77 -6.95 7.70
N PHE A 161 5.60 -7.35 7.21
CA PHE A 161 4.34 -6.97 7.87
C PHE A 161 4.26 -7.54 9.28
N SER A 162 4.66 -8.79 9.47
CA SER A 162 4.60 -9.45 10.78
C SER A 162 5.57 -8.86 11.80
N GLU A 163 6.76 -8.43 11.36
CA GLU A 163 7.73 -7.73 12.22
C GLU A 163 7.25 -6.32 12.60
N GLN A 164 6.67 -5.60 11.64
CA GLN A 164 6.22 -4.22 11.85
C GLN A 164 4.92 -4.16 12.67
N PHE A 165 4.01 -5.10 12.44
CA PHE A 165 2.69 -5.18 13.06
C PHE A 165 2.43 -6.58 13.61
N PRO A 166 2.85 -6.89 14.85
CA PRO A 166 2.61 -8.20 15.46
C PRO A 166 1.13 -8.60 15.41
N GLY A 167 0.86 -9.84 15.00
CA GLY A 167 -0.51 -10.33 14.83
C GLY A 167 -1.19 -9.93 13.52
N PHE A 168 -0.51 -9.26 12.61
CA PHE A 168 -1.08 -8.77 11.35
C PHE A 168 -1.72 -9.89 10.52
N SER A 169 -1.04 -11.04 10.37
CA SER A 169 -1.54 -12.19 9.61
C SER A 169 -2.89 -12.68 10.15
N GLN A 170 -2.99 -12.88 11.47
CA GLN A 170 -4.23 -13.32 12.12
C GLN A 170 -5.36 -12.30 11.94
N HIS A 171 -5.08 -11.03 12.16
CA HIS A 171 -6.06 -9.95 12.00
C HIS A 171 -6.54 -9.82 10.55
N ALA A 172 -5.63 -9.90 9.58
CA ALA A 172 -5.96 -9.86 8.16
C ALA A 172 -6.81 -11.07 7.75
N PHE A 173 -6.53 -12.26 8.29
CA PHE A 173 -7.32 -13.46 8.05
C PHE A 173 -8.75 -13.33 8.61
N GLU A 174 -8.90 -12.87 9.83
CA GLU A 174 -10.21 -12.64 10.46
C GLU A 174 -11.02 -11.60 9.66
N ARG A 175 -10.38 -10.51 9.25
CA ARG A 175 -11.02 -9.48 8.43
C ARG A 175 -11.41 -9.98 7.03
N ALA A 176 -10.59 -10.83 6.42
CA ALA A 176 -10.92 -11.47 5.14
C ALA A 176 -12.16 -12.36 5.25
N ASN A 177 -12.27 -13.15 6.33
CA ASN A 177 -13.44 -13.98 6.60
C ASN A 177 -14.71 -13.15 6.81
N GLU A 178 -14.62 -12.00 7.49
CA GLU A 178 -15.72 -11.03 7.61
C GLU A 178 -16.15 -10.51 6.24
N ILE A 179 -15.20 -10.06 5.43
CA ILE A 179 -15.45 -9.51 4.09
C ILE A 179 -16.11 -10.58 3.19
N PHE A 180 -15.61 -11.81 3.25
CA PHE A 180 -16.12 -12.90 2.42
C PHE A 180 -17.53 -13.32 2.81
N ARG A 181 -17.90 -13.31 4.10
CA ARG A 181 -19.17 -13.87 4.59
C ARG A 181 -20.28 -12.86 4.77
N GLU A 182 -19.96 -11.61 5.09
CA GLU A 182 -20.99 -10.63 5.42
C GLU A 182 -21.64 -9.99 4.19
N LYS A 183 -22.98 -9.98 4.16
CA LYS A 183 -23.77 -9.39 3.06
C LYS A 183 -23.42 -7.93 2.76
N LYS A 184 -23.04 -7.15 3.77
CA LYS A 184 -22.67 -5.74 3.60
C LYS A 184 -21.47 -5.54 2.65
N TYR A 185 -20.57 -6.55 2.55
CA TYR A 185 -19.39 -6.50 1.72
C TYR A 185 -19.55 -7.20 0.36
N GLN A 186 -20.55 -8.04 0.18
CA GLN A 186 -20.70 -8.90 -1.00
C GLN A 186 -20.72 -8.13 -2.32
N ARG A 187 -21.40 -6.98 -2.36
CA ARG A 187 -21.44 -6.15 -3.58
C ARG A 187 -20.06 -5.62 -3.97
N ARG A 188 -19.27 -5.17 -2.99
CA ARG A 188 -17.91 -4.68 -3.22
C ARG A 188 -16.98 -5.81 -3.61
N LEU A 189 -17.09 -6.94 -2.92
CA LEU A 189 -16.31 -8.13 -3.22
C LEU A 189 -16.54 -8.62 -4.65
N ALA A 190 -17.79 -8.70 -5.09
CA ALA A 190 -18.13 -9.09 -6.46
C ALA A 190 -17.55 -8.11 -7.50
N GLN A 191 -17.60 -6.82 -7.22
CA GLN A 191 -17.01 -5.79 -8.09
C GLN A 191 -15.49 -5.92 -8.17
N ASP A 192 -14.81 -6.08 -7.05
CA ASP A 192 -13.35 -6.21 -7.00
C ASP A 192 -12.86 -7.52 -7.60
N THR A 193 -13.59 -8.62 -7.39
CA THR A 193 -13.33 -9.92 -8.04
C THR A 193 -13.45 -9.81 -9.56
N SER A 194 -14.46 -9.09 -10.06
CA SER A 194 -14.65 -8.86 -11.50
C SER A 194 -13.44 -8.11 -12.12
N VAL A 195 -12.92 -7.09 -11.44
CA VAL A 195 -11.74 -6.33 -11.90
C VAL A 195 -10.49 -7.22 -11.97
N ARG A 196 -10.38 -8.19 -11.06
CA ARG A 196 -9.19 -9.06 -10.95
C ARG A 196 -9.36 -10.40 -11.67
N ARG A 197 -10.52 -10.66 -12.28
CA ARG A 197 -10.85 -11.94 -12.88
C ARG A 197 -9.75 -12.43 -13.82
N GLU A 198 -9.32 -11.60 -14.77
CA GLU A 198 -8.31 -11.98 -15.74
C GLU A 198 -6.99 -12.42 -15.10
N LEU A 199 -6.58 -11.72 -14.03
CA LEU A 199 -5.39 -12.09 -13.27
C LEU A 199 -5.54 -13.48 -12.63
N TYR A 200 -6.66 -13.71 -11.95
CA TYR A 200 -6.89 -14.95 -11.23
C TYR A 200 -7.14 -16.14 -12.16
N GLU A 201 -7.82 -15.94 -13.30
CA GLU A 201 -7.98 -16.96 -14.33
C GLU A 201 -6.65 -17.40 -14.93
N LYS A 202 -5.71 -16.47 -15.14
CA LYS A 202 -4.35 -16.78 -15.61
C LYS A 202 -3.59 -17.68 -14.64
N ILE A 203 -3.87 -17.62 -13.35
CA ILE A 203 -3.24 -18.46 -12.32
C ILE A 203 -4.06 -19.70 -11.95
N GLY A 204 -5.12 -19.97 -12.70
CA GLY A 204 -5.93 -21.18 -12.51
C GLY A 204 -6.87 -21.15 -11.30
N TYR A 205 -7.19 -19.98 -10.76
CA TYR A 205 -8.15 -19.87 -9.66
C TYR A 205 -9.59 -19.97 -10.13
N HIS A 206 -10.35 -20.85 -9.51
CA HIS A 206 -11.80 -20.90 -9.65
C HIS A 206 -12.47 -19.68 -9.01
N HIS A 207 -13.71 -19.39 -9.39
CA HIS A 207 -14.43 -18.20 -8.93
C HIS A 207 -14.51 -18.06 -7.40
N SER A 208 -14.74 -19.14 -6.67
CA SER A 208 -14.76 -19.12 -5.19
C SER A 208 -13.43 -18.69 -4.60
N ILE A 209 -12.33 -19.25 -5.10
CA ILE A 209 -10.96 -18.92 -4.69
C ILE A 209 -10.61 -17.47 -5.06
N GLN A 210 -11.09 -17.01 -6.23
CA GLN A 210 -10.94 -15.61 -6.64
C GLN A 210 -11.60 -14.66 -5.63
N CYS A 211 -12.80 -15.00 -5.15
CA CYS A 211 -13.49 -14.19 -4.14
C CYS A 211 -12.74 -14.17 -2.81
N GLU A 212 -12.29 -15.32 -2.33
CA GLU A 212 -11.49 -15.41 -1.11
C GLU A 212 -10.19 -14.62 -1.22
N ARG A 213 -9.47 -14.79 -2.32
CA ARG A 213 -8.22 -14.05 -2.55
C ARG A 213 -8.45 -12.54 -2.62
N THR A 214 -9.53 -12.10 -3.25
CA THR A 214 -9.90 -10.68 -3.28
C THR A 214 -10.23 -10.18 -1.87
N ALA A 215 -10.92 -10.97 -1.06
CA ALA A 215 -11.22 -10.63 0.33
C ALA A 215 -9.92 -10.50 1.17
N HIS A 216 -8.97 -11.41 1.01
CA HIS A 216 -7.65 -11.33 1.67
C HIS A 216 -6.88 -10.07 1.28
N VAL A 217 -6.83 -9.74 -0.01
CA VAL A 217 -6.19 -8.50 -0.48
C VAL A 217 -6.88 -7.26 0.09
N ALA A 218 -8.21 -7.23 0.11
CA ALA A 218 -8.95 -6.12 0.71
C ALA A 218 -8.68 -6.00 2.22
N ALA A 219 -8.68 -7.12 2.94
CA ALA A 219 -8.39 -7.18 4.36
C ALA A 219 -6.98 -6.68 4.69
N GLN A 220 -5.98 -7.12 3.94
CA GLN A 220 -4.60 -6.66 4.09
C GLN A 220 -4.51 -5.14 4.09
N TYR A 221 -5.17 -4.50 3.13
CA TYR A 221 -5.12 -3.04 3.04
C TYR A 221 -5.95 -2.34 4.11
N LEU A 222 -7.09 -2.90 4.51
CA LEU A 222 -7.88 -2.34 5.61
C LEU A 222 -7.11 -2.41 6.92
N CYS A 223 -6.52 -3.56 7.24
CA CYS A 223 -5.71 -3.74 8.44
C CYS A 223 -4.48 -2.84 8.44
N LEU A 224 -3.76 -2.74 7.32
CA LEU A 224 -2.65 -1.81 7.18
C LEU A 224 -3.13 -0.38 7.39
N GLY A 225 -4.28 -0.03 6.83
CA GLY A 225 -4.90 1.27 7.01
C GLY A 225 -5.20 1.60 8.46
N GLU A 226 -5.73 0.66 9.22
CA GLU A 226 -6.02 0.80 10.64
C GLU A 226 -4.73 1.05 11.46
N GLN A 227 -3.66 0.33 11.14
CA GLN A 227 -2.35 0.51 11.77
C GLN A 227 -1.70 1.85 11.43
N VAL A 228 -1.76 2.26 10.17
CA VAL A 228 -1.14 3.49 9.67
C VAL A 228 -1.88 4.76 10.12
N VAL A 229 -3.19 4.68 10.38
CA VAL A 229 -3.98 5.82 10.87
C VAL A 229 -3.39 6.43 12.14
N ASN A 230 -2.87 5.58 13.02
CA ASN A 230 -2.31 6.02 14.31
C ASN A 230 -0.93 6.68 14.18
N VAL A 231 -0.28 6.56 13.01
CA VAL A 231 1.07 7.09 12.76
C VAL A 231 1.13 8.09 11.62
N HIS A 232 0.00 8.60 11.17
CA HIS A 232 -0.10 9.57 10.07
C HIS A 232 0.67 9.14 8.81
N GLY A 233 0.44 7.90 8.36
CA GLY A 233 1.17 7.31 7.24
C GLY A 233 0.49 7.44 5.88
N ILE A 234 1.28 7.26 4.85
CA ILE A 234 0.87 7.09 3.45
C ILE A 234 1.11 5.63 3.06
N ILE A 235 0.18 5.03 2.33
CA ILE A 235 0.42 3.74 1.71
C ILE A 235 0.65 3.95 0.22
N CYS A 236 1.79 3.49 -0.27
CA CYS A 236 2.15 3.52 -1.68
C CYS A 236 1.91 2.13 -2.28
N ASN A 237 1.01 2.01 -3.25
CA ASN A 237 0.76 0.73 -3.92
C ASN A 237 0.47 0.95 -5.42
N HIS A 238 0.61 -0.12 -6.20
CA HIS A 238 0.40 -0.11 -7.65
C HIS A 238 -0.90 -0.81 -8.09
N MET A 239 -1.61 -1.49 -7.19
CA MET A 239 -2.77 -2.30 -7.55
C MET A 239 -4.04 -1.48 -7.63
N THR A 240 -4.81 -1.70 -8.71
CA THR A 240 -6.17 -1.21 -8.90
C THR A 240 -7.16 -2.01 -8.05
N THR A 241 -7.04 -1.99 -6.75
CA THR A 241 -8.12 -2.42 -5.86
C THR A 241 -9.21 -1.38 -5.86
N SER A 242 -10.45 -1.77 -5.62
CA SER A 242 -11.52 -0.80 -5.45
C SER A 242 -11.15 0.21 -4.36
N LEU A 243 -11.04 1.46 -4.77
CA LEU A 243 -10.73 2.59 -3.90
C LEU A 243 -11.67 2.71 -2.69
N SER A 244 -12.84 2.08 -2.77
CA SER A 244 -13.85 2.11 -1.70
C SER A 244 -13.35 1.47 -0.41
N TRP A 245 -12.54 0.40 -0.47
CA TRP A 245 -11.97 -0.24 0.71
C TRP A 245 -11.02 0.69 1.48
N TYR A 246 -10.20 1.46 0.74
CA TYR A 246 -9.26 2.40 1.34
C TYR A 246 -9.93 3.65 1.89
N MET A 247 -10.98 4.12 1.23
CA MET A 247 -11.73 5.27 1.73
C MET A 247 -12.37 4.99 3.09
N ASP A 248 -12.80 3.76 3.33
CA ASP A 248 -13.37 3.34 4.62
C ASP A 248 -12.27 3.28 5.71
N ALA A 249 -11.08 2.82 5.38
CA ALA A 249 -9.95 2.80 6.31
C ALA A 249 -9.44 4.21 6.67
N GLY A 250 -9.88 5.23 5.93
CA GLY A 250 -9.49 6.62 6.18
C GLY A 250 -8.02 6.94 5.88
N VAL A 251 -7.33 6.04 5.19
CA VAL A 251 -5.91 6.15 4.85
C VAL A 251 -5.73 6.73 3.49
N ALA A 252 -4.59 7.32 3.32
CA ALA A 252 -4.12 7.81 2.08
C ALA A 252 -3.49 6.72 1.24
N PHE A 253 -3.98 6.63 0.07
CA PHE A 253 -3.51 5.69 -0.90
C PHE A 253 -2.89 6.40 -2.09
N VAL A 254 -1.60 6.17 -2.30
CA VAL A 254 -0.87 6.66 -3.47
C VAL A 254 -0.72 5.50 -4.44
N GLN A 255 -1.49 5.54 -5.51
CA GLN A 255 -1.30 4.64 -6.63
C GLN A 255 -0.30 5.24 -7.61
N ASN A 256 0.88 4.67 -7.69
CA ASN A 256 1.80 4.99 -8.77
C ASN A 256 1.27 4.31 -10.05
N PRO A 257 0.95 5.05 -11.12
CA PRO A 257 0.50 4.46 -12.37
C PRO A 257 1.66 3.71 -13.01
N VAL A 258 1.75 2.45 -12.71
CA VAL A 258 2.64 1.57 -13.44
C VAL A 258 1.87 1.02 -14.62
N LYS A 259 2.26 1.41 -15.83
CA LYS A 259 1.85 0.67 -17.02
C LYS A 259 2.40 -0.74 -16.88
N ILE A 260 1.51 -1.69 -16.67
CA ILE A 260 1.82 -3.12 -16.81
C ILE A 260 1.97 -3.32 -18.32
N TYR A 261 3.19 -3.56 -18.78
CA TYR A 261 3.46 -4.03 -20.14
C TYR A 261 3.39 -5.54 -20.15
#